data_3d06648277333b83d76e519c15091a41
#
_entry.id   3d06648277333b83d76e519c15091a41
#
_cell.length_a   1.000
_cell.length_b   1.000
_cell.length_c   1.000
_cell.angle_alpha   90.00
_cell.angle_beta   90.00
_cell.angle_gamma   90.00
#
_symmetry.space_group_name_H-M   'P 1'
#
loop_
_entity.id
_entity.type
_entity.pdbx_description
1 polymer ?
#
loop_
_entity_poly.entity_id
_entity_poly.type
_entity_poly.pdbx_seq_one_letter_code
_entity_poly.pdbx_strand_id
1 'polypeptide(L)'
;MMQASLWSLVTTSVRPTCVKRIVPGLTAAQQRRYASTIEADLVVIGGGPGGYVASIKGAQLGMKTVCIEKGETLGGTCLNVGCIPSKSLLNSSHYYHLAHAGELKKFGILVDNVKLDLERVMEQKRNTVKALTGGIASLYKKNKVEWVKGHGKITSPNQVNALGPDGSVISTINTKNIIIATGSEVTPFPGLEFDEKQIISSTGCLSLSQVPKKFIVIGAGVIGLELGSVWQRLGAEVTAIEFLPTIGGVGIDGEVSQMIQKMLVKDSWNFKLGTKVTTARKQGNDIIVSVENVKDPSKKEELTCDALLVCVGRRPYTTNLGLEDLGIERDEKGRIPVNNRFQTVVPSIYAIGDCIHGPMLAHKAEDEGVITVEGIAGGAVHIDYNCVPSVIYLHPEVGWVGKSEEDLKKEGIEYKIGKFPYLANSRAKTNAETEGFVKILADKNTDKILGVHMICSCAGELINEAVLAMEYGASAEDVARTCHAHPTFAEAFKEANLAAYFGKPINF
;
A
#
# COMPACT_ATOMS: atom_id res chain seq x y z
N MET A 1 31.65 -67.91 -11.18
CA MET A 1 31.97 -68.23 -12.59
C MET A 1 31.44 -67.14 -13.48
N MET A 2 32.35 -66.53 -14.26
CA MET A 2 32.19 -65.76 -15.50
C MET A 2 31.34 -64.49 -15.41
N GLN A 3 31.98 -63.31 -15.37
CA GLN A 3 32.70 -62.56 -16.45
C GLN A 3 31.85 -62.36 -17.72
N ALA A 4 31.51 -61.12 -18.01
CA ALA A 4 32.04 -60.13 -19.00
C ALA A 4 30.92 -59.19 -19.35
N SER A 5 31.02 -58.00 -19.68
CA SER A 5 31.97 -56.94 -20.00
C SER A 5 31.21 -55.80 -20.65
N LEU A 6 31.45 -54.59 -20.19
CA LEU A 6 31.56 -53.29 -20.89
C LEU A 6 30.92 -53.13 -22.29
N TRP A 7 30.08 -52.10 -22.43
CA TRP A 7 30.26 -51.03 -23.45
C TRP A 7 29.60 -49.74 -22.94
N SER A 8 30.47 -48.74 -22.71
CA SER A 8 30.10 -47.33 -22.45
C SER A 8 29.77 -46.64 -23.76
N LEU A 9 28.59 -46.03 -23.84
CA LEU A 9 28.28 -45.03 -24.85
C LEU A 9 28.21 -43.66 -24.14
N VAL A 10 29.30 -42.91 -24.26
CA VAL A 10 29.35 -41.48 -23.93
C VAL A 10 28.59 -40.72 -25.00
N THR A 11 27.36 -40.31 -24.72
CA THR A 11 26.69 -39.26 -25.51
C THR A 11 27.07 -37.91 -24.94
N THR A 12 28.02 -37.24 -25.56
CA THR A 12 28.30 -35.83 -25.38
C THR A 12 27.12 -34.98 -25.83
N SER A 13 26.34 -34.48 -24.87
CA SER A 13 25.34 -33.45 -25.14
C SER A 13 26.07 -32.15 -25.39
N VAL A 14 26.13 -31.71 -26.62
CA VAL A 14 26.58 -30.40 -27.05
C VAL A 14 25.50 -29.40 -26.59
N ARG A 15 25.81 -28.61 -25.57
CA ARG A 15 25.01 -27.42 -25.23
C ARG A 15 25.13 -26.43 -26.38
N PRO A 16 24.02 -25.81 -26.85
CA PRO A 16 24.12 -24.73 -27.82
C PRO A 16 24.78 -23.54 -27.12
N THR A 17 26.02 -23.31 -27.38
CA THR A 17 26.72 -22.07 -27.10
C THR A 17 26.05 -20.96 -27.92
N CYS A 18 25.53 -19.96 -27.20
CA CYS A 18 25.05 -18.73 -27.81
C CYS A 18 26.22 -18.06 -28.55
N VAL A 19 26.30 -18.32 -29.86
CA VAL A 19 27.31 -17.68 -30.71
C VAL A 19 26.90 -16.22 -30.87
N LYS A 20 27.58 -15.34 -30.15
CA LYS A 20 27.55 -13.91 -30.42
C LYS A 20 28.10 -13.71 -31.85
N ARG A 21 27.25 -13.37 -32.80
CA ARG A 21 27.67 -12.95 -34.13
C ARG A 21 28.53 -11.68 -33.96
N ILE A 22 29.82 -11.83 -34.04
CA ILE A 22 30.78 -10.71 -34.15
C ILE A 22 30.72 -10.23 -35.60
N VAL A 23 30.22 -9.02 -35.83
CA VAL A 23 30.29 -8.34 -37.13
C VAL A 23 31.72 -7.77 -37.20
N PRO A 24 32.55 -8.20 -38.14
CA PRO A 24 33.91 -7.67 -38.28
C PRO A 24 33.88 -6.19 -38.67
N GLY A 25 34.60 -5.37 -37.91
CA GLY A 25 34.81 -3.94 -38.24
C GLY A 25 34.20 -2.91 -37.27
N LEU A 26 33.44 -3.31 -36.24
CA LEU A 26 32.90 -2.39 -35.24
C LEU A 26 33.73 -2.42 -33.95
N THR A 27 34.04 -1.23 -33.40
CA THR A 27 34.71 -1.11 -32.10
C THR A 27 33.76 -1.57 -30.98
N ALA A 28 34.29 -1.98 -29.82
CA ALA A 28 33.52 -2.40 -28.67
C ALA A 28 32.49 -1.36 -28.20
N ALA A 29 32.71 -0.07 -28.45
CA ALA A 29 31.79 1.03 -28.19
C ALA A 29 30.63 1.08 -29.23
N GLN A 30 30.85 0.62 -30.46
CA GLN A 30 29.84 0.54 -31.52
C GLN A 30 28.98 -0.73 -31.39
N GLN A 31 29.51 -1.81 -30.80
CA GLN A 31 28.73 -3.04 -30.50
C GLN A 31 27.69 -2.85 -29.41
N ARG A 32 27.77 -1.80 -28.57
CA ARG A 32 26.76 -1.44 -27.56
C ARG A 32 25.50 -0.76 -28.12
N ARG A 33 25.40 -0.50 -29.42
CA ARG A 33 24.34 0.30 -30.04
C ARG A 33 23.18 -0.50 -30.67
N TYR A 34 23.17 -1.82 -30.57
CA TYR A 34 22.01 -2.58 -31.05
C TYR A 34 21.15 -2.98 -29.84
N ALA A 35 19.96 -2.34 -29.71
CA ALA A 35 18.94 -2.76 -28.76
C ALA A 35 18.62 -4.24 -28.99
N SER A 36 18.58 -5.04 -27.93
CA SER A 36 18.15 -6.43 -28.03
C SER A 36 16.65 -6.49 -28.35
N THR A 37 16.26 -7.41 -29.23
CA THR A 37 14.84 -7.71 -29.45
C THR A 37 14.46 -8.94 -28.64
N ILE A 38 13.38 -8.85 -27.88
CA ILE A 38 12.85 -9.92 -27.03
C ILE A 38 11.43 -10.22 -27.54
N GLU A 39 11.13 -11.53 -27.71
CA GLU A 39 9.78 -12.00 -27.98
C GLU A 39 9.15 -12.47 -26.64
N ALA A 40 7.93 -12.03 -26.34
CA ALA A 40 7.20 -12.37 -25.13
C ALA A 40 5.71 -12.66 -25.42
N ASP A 41 5.03 -13.33 -24.50
CA ASP A 41 3.56 -13.45 -24.50
C ASP A 41 2.93 -12.31 -23.69
N LEU A 42 3.64 -11.88 -22.64
CA LEU A 42 3.19 -10.84 -21.72
C LEU A 42 4.35 -9.91 -21.35
N VAL A 43 4.12 -8.60 -21.48
CA VAL A 43 4.99 -7.56 -20.92
C VAL A 43 4.25 -6.85 -19.81
N VAL A 44 4.90 -6.70 -18.65
CA VAL A 44 4.40 -5.92 -17.53
C VAL A 44 5.30 -4.71 -17.32
N ILE A 45 4.73 -3.51 -17.35
CA ILE A 45 5.44 -2.24 -17.14
C ILE A 45 5.25 -1.80 -15.69
N GLY A 46 6.30 -1.91 -14.89
CA GLY A 46 6.32 -1.64 -13.45
C GLY A 46 6.46 -2.92 -12.64
N GLY A 47 7.41 -2.93 -11.71
CA GLY A 47 7.74 -4.07 -10.81
C GLY A 47 7.21 -3.89 -9.38
N GLY A 48 6.17 -3.04 -9.19
CA GLY A 48 5.46 -2.88 -7.92
C GLY A 48 4.53 -4.06 -7.61
N PRO A 49 3.73 -4.01 -6.52
CA PRO A 49 2.87 -5.12 -6.10
C PRO A 49 2.03 -5.72 -7.22
N GLY A 50 1.25 -4.95 -7.92
CA GLY A 50 0.48 -5.45 -9.07
C GLY A 50 1.36 -6.03 -10.17
N GLY A 51 2.48 -5.37 -10.46
CA GLY A 51 3.36 -5.78 -11.56
C GLY A 51 4.14 -7.05 -11.28
N TYR A 52 4.75 -7.22 -10.10
CA TYR A 52 5.48 -8.46 -9.82
C TYR A 52 4.54 -9.65 -9.66
N VAL A 53 3.35 -9.46 -9.07
CA VAL A 53 2.34 -10.52 -8.96
C VAL A 53 1.83 -10.93 -10.34
N ALA A 54 1.44 -9.97 -11.18
CA ALA A 54 1.01 -10.25 -12.56
C ALA A 54 2.09 -10.98 -13.37
N SER A 55 3.36 -10.55 -13.23
CA SER A 55 4.48 -11.19 -13.93
C SER A 55 4.70 -12.64 -13.50
N ILE A 56 4.66 -12.91 -12.20
CA ILE A 56 4.81 -14.26 -11.65
C ILE A 56 3.63 -15.13 -12.08
N LYS A 57 2.39 -14.60 -11.96
CA LYS A 57 1.18 -15.33 -12.37
C LYS A 57 1.19 -15.67 -13.86
N GLY A 58 1.60 -14.74 -14.73
CA GLY A 58 1.75 -14.98 -16.16
C GLY A 58 2.71 -16.14 -16.45
N ALA A 59 3.87 -16.13 -15.81
CA ALA A 59 4.85 -17.18 -15.96
C ALA A 59 4.34 -18.52 -15.42
N GLN A 60 3.58 -18.55 -14.32
CA GLN A 60 2.96 -19.76 -13.77
C GLN A 60 1.91 -20.35 -14.72
N LEU A 61 1.22 -19.51 -15.50
CA LEU A 61 0.29 -19.97 -16.55
C LEU A 61 0.98 -20.31 -17.87
N GLY A 62 2.31 -20.36 -17.90
CA GLY A 62 3.10 -20.78 -19.07
C GLY A 62 3.41 -19.68 -20.07
N MET A 63 3.08 -18.42 -19.78
CA MET A 63 3.39 -17.27 -20.64
C MET A 63 4.87 -16.91 -20.51
N LYS A 64 5.55 -16.68 -21.63
CA LYS A 64 6.87 -16.03 -21.63
C LYS A 64 6.71 -14.56 -21.20
N THR A 65 7.09 -14.27 -19.97
CA THR A 65 6.79 -12.98 -19.32
C THR A 65 8.05 -12.15 -19.14
N VAL A 66 7.94 -10.86 -19.49
CA VAL A 66 8.97 -9.83 -19.29
C VAL A 66 8.40 -8.74 -18.40
N CYS A 67 9.14 -8.34 -17.35
CA CYS A 67 8.83 -7.18 -16.53
C CYS A 67 9.85 -6.08 -16.80
N ILE A 68 9.36 -4.87 -17.08
CA ILE A 68 10.20 -3.67 -17.23
C ILE A 68 10.05 -2.83 -15.96
N GLU A 69 11.15 -2.60 -15.21
CA GLU A 69 11.14 -1.77 -14.01
C GLU A 69 12.26 -0.73 -14.08
N LYS A 70 11.91 0.55 -13.84
CA LYS A 70 12.86 1.67 -13.88
C LYS A 70 13.75 1.76 -12.63
N GLY A 71 13.26 1.24 -11.50
CA GLY A 71 13.96 1.23 -10.22
C GLY A 71 15.12 0.23 -10.19
N GLU A 72 16.02 0.43 -9.23
CA GLU A 72 17.15 -0.48 -9.00
C GLU A 72 16.73 -1.82 -8.43
N THR A 73 15.56 -1.88 -7.79
CA THR A 73 14.99 -3.08 -7.16
C THR A 73 13.53 -3.24 -7.53
N LEU A 74 13.05 -4.47 -7.51
CA LEU A 74 11.63 -4.79 -7.61
C LEU A 74 10.87 -4.41 -6.32
N GLY A 75 9.54 -4.45 -6.36
CA GLY A 75 8.68 -4.19 -5.20
C GLY A 75 8.01 -2.81 -5.20
N GLY A 76 8.41 -1.91 -6.12
CA GLY A 76 7.80 -0.59 -6.30
C GLY A 76 7.79 0.26 -5.04
N THR A 77 6.83 1.18 -4.95
CA THR A 77 6.67 2.09 -3.80
C THR A 77 6.47 1.33 -2.50
N CYS A 78 5.58 0.34 -2.47
CA CYS A 78 5.20 -0.38 -1.25
C CYS A 78 6.41 -0.99 -0.52
N LEU A 79 7.25 -1.74 -1.23
CA LEU A 79 8.37 -2.44 -0.60
C LEU A 79 9.55 -1.51 -0.31
N ASN A 80 9.83 -0.56 -1.19
CA ASN A 80 11.03 0.25 -1.12
C ASN A 80 10.89 1.51 -0.24
N VAL A 81 9.77 2.25 -0.41
CA VAL A 81 9.56 3.58 0.16
C VAL A 81 8.12 3.82 0.63
N GLY A 82 7.40 2.78 1.02
CA GLY A 82 6.00 2.84 1.43
C GLY A 82 5.68 1.88 2.57
N CYS A 83 4.84 0.88 2.29
CA CYS A 83 4.24 -0.02 3.29
C CYS A 83 5.29 -0.71 4.19
N ILE A 84 6.27 -1.36 3.59
CA ILE A 84 7.24 -2.19 4.35
C ILE A 84 8.12 -1.34 5.27
N PRO A 85 8.82 -0.31 4.78
CA PRO A 85 9.64 0.50 5.68
C PRO A 85 8.80 1.25 6.74
N SER A 86 7.57 1.68 6.43
CA SER A 86 6.72 2.32 7.44
C SER A 86 6.26 1.34 8.53
N LYS A 87 5.88 0.11 8.18
CA LYS A 87 5.48 -0.92 9.17
C LYS A 87 6.66 -1.35 10.03
N SER A 88 7.88 -1.42 9.46
CA SER A 88 9.10 -1.65 10.25
C SER A 88 9.33 -0.55 11.30
N LEU A 89 9.17 0.73 10.91
CA LEU A 89 9.32 1.85 11.83
C LEU A 89 8.18 1.93 12.86
N LEU A 90 6.93 1.70 12.44
CA LEU A 90 5.76 1.65 13.33
C LEU A 90 5.95 0.61 14.43
N ASN A 91 6.38 -0.60 14.07
CA ASN A 91 6.65 -1.66 15.03
C ASN A 91 7.79 -1.30 15.99
N SER A 92 8.93 -0.83 15.48
CA SER A 92 10.07 -0.45 16.32
C SER A 92 9.74 0.72 17.25
N SER A 93 9.04 1.75 16.76
CA SER A 93 8.62 2.89 17.57
C SER A 93 7.60 2.51 18.63
N HIS A 94 6.73 1.53 18.35
CA HIS A 94 5.78 1.01 19.32
C HIS A 94 6.49 0.32 20.50
N TYR A 95 7.45 -0.57 20.23
CA TYR A 95 8.23 -1.21 21.31
C TYR A 95 9.03 -0.20 22.14
N TYR A 96 9.63 0.80 21.47
CA TYR A 96 10.33 1.87 22.19
C TYR A 96 9.36 2.64 23.09
N HIS A 97 8.17 3.00 22.60
CA HIS A 97 7.15 3.70 23.35
C HIS A 97 6.68 2.90 24.58
N LEU A 98 6.36 1.61 24.42
CA LEU A 98 5.96 0.73 25.51
C LEU A 98 7.00 0.71 26.65
N ALA A 99 8.28 0.63 26.31
CA ALA A 99 9.35 0.60 27.28
C ALA A 99 9.61 1.99 27.90
N HIS A 100 9.67 3.06 27.08
CA HIS A 100 10.03 4.41 27.51
C HIS A 100 8.92 5.11 28.30
N ALA A 101 7.66 4.98 27.87
CA ALA A 101 6.50 5.56 28.55
C ALA A 101 6.10 4.83 29.84
N GLY A 102 6.77 3.72 30.17
CA GLY A 102 6.50 2.94 31.38
C GLY A 102 5.23 2.08 31.30
N GLU A 103 4.70 1.87 30.09
CA GLU A 103 3.51 1.04 29.86
C GLU A 103 3.71 -0.43 30.29
N LEU A 104 4.96 -0.92 30.28
CA LEU A 104 5.31 -2.27 30.72
C LEU A 104 5.10 -2.50 32.22
N LYS A 105 5.02 -1.44 33.03
CA LYS A 105 4.78 -1.54 34.47
C LYS A 105 3.44 -2.22 34.81
N LYS A 106 2.42 -2.04 33.96
CA LYS A 106 1.11 -2.71 34.15
C LYS A 106 1.19 -4.24 34.09
N PHE A 107 2.27 -4.78 33.49
CA PHE A 107 2.57 -6.21 33.43
C PHE A 107 3.60 -6.66 34.47
N GLY A 108 4.00 -5.77 35.40
CA GLY A 108 5.04 -6.05 36.39
C GLY A 108 6.47 -6.02 35.85
N ILE A 109 6.65 -5.50 34.63
CA ILE A 109 7.97 -5.38 33.98
C ILE A 109 8.52 -3.97 34.23
N LEU A 110 9.59 -3.89 35.01
CA LEU A 110 10.29 -2.64 35.30
C LEU A 110 11.49 -2.50 34.36
N VAL A 111 11.53 -1.40 33.62
CA VAL A 111 12.62 -1.10 32.68
C VAL A 111 13.17 0.27 33.02
N ASP A 112 14.48 0.36 33.23
CA ASP A 112 15.18 1.60 33.53
C ASP A 112 16.10 2.01 32.38
N ASN A 113 16.33 3.33 32.24
CA ASN A 113 17.30 3.90 31.30
C ASN A 113 17.13 3.49 29.84
N VAL A 114 15.87 3.40 29.37
CA VAL A 114 15.56 3.13 27.96
C VAL A 114 16.14 4.23 27.07
N LYS A 115 16.96 3.82 26.09
CA LYS A 115 17.56 4.73 25.11
C LYS A 115 17.18 4.33 23.70
N LEU A 116 16.96 5.32 22.83
CA LEU A 116 16.76 5.11 21.41
C LEU A 116 18.10 5.02 20.69
N ASP A 117 18.32 3.94 19.96
CA ASP A 117 19.38 3.84 18.95
C ASP A 117 18.72 3.93 17.57
N LEU A 118 18.57 5.16 17.07
CA LEU A 118 17.88 5.42 15.82
C LEU A 118 18.59 4.75 14.62
N GLU A 119 19.95 4.68 14.64
CA GLU A 119 20.68 4.05 13.54
C GLU A 119 20.35 2.55 13.43
N ARG A 120 20.24 1.86 14.56
CA ARG A 120 19.82 0.44 14.59
C ARG A 120 18.38 0.25 14.12
N VAL A 121 17.48 1.15 14.47
CA VAL A 121 16.09 1.14 13.97
C VAL A 121 16.08 1.29 12.43
N MET A 122 16.88 2.22 11.91
CA MET A 122 16.99 2.45 10.46
C MET A 122 17.70 1.28 9.75
N GLU A 123 18.68 0.66 10.38
CA GLU A 123 19.35 -0.53 9.87
C GLU A 123 18.36 -1.72 9.75
N GLN A 124 17.57 -1.98 10.80
CA GLN A 124 16.52 -3.00 10.79
C GLN A 124 15.54 -2.79 9.63
N LYS A 125 15.06 -1.56 9.44
CA LYS A 125 14.20 -1.19 8.32
C LYS A 125 14.88 -1.49 6.97
N ARG A 126 16.11 -1.04 6.77
CA ARG A 126 16.88 -1.29 5.52
C ARG A 126 17.06 -2.77 5.24
N ASN A 127 17.37 -3.56 6.27
CA ASN A 127 17.55 -5.01 6.15
C ASN A 127 16.25 -5.70 5.75
N THR A 128 15.10 -5.30 6.32
CA THR A 128 13.78 -5.81 5.96
C THR A 128 13.45 -5.52 4.50
N VAL A 129 13.64 -4.28 4.05
CA VAL A 129 13.42 -3.87 2.66
C VAL A 129 14.31 -4.69 1.71
N LYS A 130 15.62 -4.80 2.02
CA LYS A 130 16.57 -5.57 1.21
C LYS A 130 16.20 -7.04 1.11
N ALA A 131 15.79 -7.65 2.22
CA ALA A 131 15.38 -9.06 2.23
C ALA A 131 14.15 -9.31 1.34
N LEU A 132 13.11 -8.46 1.45
CA LEU A 132 11.86 -8.62 0.71
C LEU A 132 12.03 -8.31 -0.79
N THR A 133 12.73 -7.23 -1.15
CA THR A 133 13.00 -6.91 -2.56
C THR A 133 13.89 -7.98 -3.23
N GLY A 134 14.88 -8.51 -2.51
CA GLY A 134 15.69 -9.66 -2.94
C GLY A 134 14.86 -10.95 -3.09
N GLY A 135 13.86 -11.12 -2.24
CA GLY A 135 12.91 -12.24 -2.32
C GLY A 135 12.14 -12.22 -3.64
N ILE A 136 11.65 -11.04 -4.09
CA ILE A 136 10.94 -10.92 -5.38
C ILE A 136 11.87 -11.24 -6.55
N ALA A 137 13.11 -10.75 -6.53
CA ALA A 137 14.10 -11.09 -7.57
C ALA A 137 14.34 -12.61 -7.63
N SER A 138 14.36 -13.29 -6.49
CA SER A 138 14.48 -14.74 -6.40
C SER A 138 13.24 -15.45 -6.96
N LEU A 139 12.03 -14.93 -6.70
CA LEU A 139 10.78 -15.44 -7.27
C LEU A 139 10.75 -15.28 -8.80
N TYR A 140 11.22 -14.16 -9.33
CA TYR A 140 11.36 -13.96 -10.78
C TYR A 140 12.27 -15.01 -11.40
N LYS A 141 13.45 -15.24 -10.80
CA LYS A 141 14.38 -16.28 -11.25
C LYS A 141 13.73 -17.67 -11.22
N LYS A 142 13.03 -18.02 -10.13
CA LYS A 142 12.34 -19.30 -9.96
C LYS A 142 11.28 -19.53 -11.03
N ASN A 143 10.48 -18.50 -11.33
CA ASN A 143 9.38 -18.54 -12.30
C ASN A 143 9.83 -18.21 -13.74
N LYS A 144 11.12 -17.93 -13.97
CA LYS A 144 11.69 -17.58 -15.29
C LYS A 144 11.09 -16.29 -15.88
N VAL A 145 10.70 -15.33 -15.04
CA VAL A 145 10.32 -13.98 -15.47
C VAL A 145 11.61 -13.22 -15.84
N GLU A 146 11.65 -12.69 -17.03
CA GLU A 146 12.76 -11.83 -17.48
C GLU A 146 12.55 -10.41 -16.93
N TRP A 147 13.55 -9.88 -16.23
CA TRP A 147 13.54 -8.53 -15.69
C TRP A 147 14.46 -7.62 -16.50
N VAL A 148 13.87 -6.61 -17.15
CA VAL A 148 14.57 -5.58 -17.90
C VAL A 148 14.56 -4.28 -17.11
N LYS A 149 15.75 -3.76 -16.74
CA LYS A 149 15.86 -2.45 -16.10
C LYS A 149 15.67 -1.35 -17.14
N GLY A 150 14.75 -0.45 -16.90
CA GLY A 150 14.49 0.67 -17.78
C GLY A 150 13.08 1.25 -17.65
N HIS A 151 12.82 2.34 -18.33
CA HIS A 151 11.49 2.92 -18.45
C HIS A 151 10.75 2.29 -19.62
N GLY A 152 9.59 1.68 -19.36
CA GLY A 152 8.77 1.08 -20.43
C GLY A 152 7.99 2.14 -21.21
N LYS A 153 8.19 2.21 -22.53
CA LYS A 153 7.39 3.04 -23.43
C LYS A 153 6.72 2.18 -24.49
N ILE A 154 5.40 2.22 -24.56
CA ILE A 154 4.60 1.49 -25.53
C ILE A 154 4.73 2.21 -26.89
N THR A 155 5.10 1.49 -27.92
CA THR A 155 5.30 2.03 -29.28
C THR A 155 4.28 1.54 -30.29
N SER A 156 3.60 0.43 -29.96
CA SER A 156 2.46 -0.09 -30.74
C SER A 156 1.59 -0.99 -29.84
N PRO A 157 0.42 -1.43 -30.30
CA PRO A 157 -0.42 -2.36 -29.52
C PRO A 157 0.28 -3.63 -29.04
N ASN A 158 1.38 -4.01 -29.69
CA ASN A 158 2.11 -5.25 -29.41
C ASN A 158 3.63 -5.05 -29.26
N GLN A 159 4.08 -3.82 -28.97
CA GLN A 159 5.51 -3.54 -28.81
C GLN A 159 5.78 -2.54 -27.71
N VAL A 160 6.79 -2.82 -26.89
CA VAL A 160 7.28 -1.93 -25.83
C VAL A 160 8.79 -1.76 -25.96
N ASN A 161 9.26 -0.51 -25.86
CA ASN A 161 10.67 -0.20 -25.72
C ASN A 161 11.02 -0.02 -24.22
N ALA A 162 12.07 -0.68 -23.76
CA ALA A 162 12.71 -0.36 -22.51
C ALA A 162 13.77 0.72 -22.74
N LEU A 163 13.62 1.86 -22.09
CA LEU A 163 14.48 3.04 -22.25
C LEU A 163 15.45 3.15 -21.06
N GLY A 164 16.69 3.49 -21.37
CA GLY A 164 17.70 3.85 -20.37
C GLY A 164 17.46 5.23 -19.75
N PRO A 165 18.25 5.60 -18.73
CA PRO A 165 18.16 6.91 -18.09
C PRO A 165 18.42 8.10 -19.05
N ASP A 166 19.17 7.85 -20.12
CA ASP A 166 19.48 8.81 -21.19
C ASP A 166 18.44 8.84 -22.31
N GLY A 167 17.35 8.06 -22.17
CA GLY A 167 16.31 7.91 -23.18
C GLY A 167 16.66 6.97 -24.34
N SER A 168 17.84 6.36 -24.33
CA SER A 168 18.24 5.38 -25.35
C SER A 168 17.45 4.08 -25.21
N VAL A 169 17.14 3.42 -26.34
CA VAL A 169 16.47 2.12 -26.34
C VAL A 169 17.47 1.04 -25.93
N ILE A 170 17.21 0.38 -24.79
CA ILE A 170 17.98 -0.75 -24.27
C ILE A 170 17.52 -2.04 -24.94
N SER A 171 16.21 -2.23 -25.00
CA SER A 171 15.56 -3.42 -25.57
C SER A 171 14.24 -3.06 -26.20
N THR A 172 13.90 -3.71 -27.31
CA THR A 172 12.58 -3.70 -27.91
C THR A 172 11.91 -5.04 -27.65
N ILE A 173 10.72 -5.04 -27.06
CA ILE A 173 10.00 -6.25 -26.68
C ILE A 173 8.73 -6.34 -27.52
N ASN A 174 8.64 -7.36 -28.37
CA ASN A 174 7.41 -7.71 -29.06
C ASN A 174 6.59 -8.62 -28.18
N THR A 175 5.28 -8.40 -28.07
CA THR A 175 4.44 -9.14 -27.14
C THR A 175 3.00 -9.27 -27.63
N LYS A 176 2.28 -10.27 -27.10
CA LYS A 176 0.84 -10.42 -27.37
C LYS A 176 0.00 -9.49 -26.50
N ASN A 177 0.41 -9.30 -25.23
CA ASN A 177 -0.32 -8.51 -24.25
C ASN A 177 0.63 -7.61 -23.45
N ILE A 178 0.12 -6.45 -23.04
CA ILE A 178 0.83 -5.47 -22.21
C ILE A 178 -0.02 -5.16 -20.99
N ILE A 179 0.57 -5.21 -19.79
CA ILE A 179 -0.05 -4.73 -18.55
C ILE A 179 0.71 -3.51 -18.06
N ILE A 180 0.00 -2.39 -17.89
CA ILE A 180 0.52 -1.17 -17.28
C ILE A 180 0.27 -1.26 -15.79
N ALA A 181 1.35 -1.36 -14.98
CA ALA A 181 1.34 -1.47 -13.53
C ALA A 181 2.29 -0.44 -12.89
N THR A 182 2.30 0.76 -13.45
CA THR A 182 3.26 1.82 -13.13
C THR A 182 3.00 2.53 -11.81
N GLY A 183 1.85 2.24 -11.17
CA GLY A 183 1.55 2.69 -9.83
C GLY A 183 1.28 4.20 -9.73
N SER A 184 1.77 4.79 -8.65
CA SER A 184 1.54 6.19 -8.29
C SER A 184 2.80 6.87 -7.78
N GLU A 185 2.74 8.19 -7.72
CA GLU A 185 3.76 9.05 -7.12
C GLU A 185 3.14 10.02 -6.11
N VAL A 186 3.97 10.65 -5.28
CA VAL A 186 3.52 11.66 -4.32
C VAL A 186 2.89 12.83 -5.09
N THR A 187 1.75 13.32 -4.61
CA THR A 187 1.14 14.54 -5.15
C THR A 187 1.99 15.74 -4.76
N PRO A 188 2.51 16.53 -5.72
CA PRO A 188 3.24 17.74 -5.40
C PRO A 188 2.31 18.75 -4.74
N PHE A 189 2.87 19.52 -3.80
CA PHE A 189 2.14 20.63 -3.18
C PHE A 189 2.52 21.94 -3.85
N PRO A 190 1.55 22.75 -4.33
CA PRO A 190 1.85 23.99 -5.01
C PRO A 190 2.72 24.94 -4.18
N GLY A 191 3.83 25.39 -4.76
CA GLY A 191 4.75 26.32 -4.10
C GLY A 191 5.68 25.71 -3.04
N LEU A 192 5.69 24.37 -2.87
CA LEU A 192 6.62 23.66 -2.00
C LEU A 192 7.45 22.66 -2.80
N GLU A 193 8.75 22.81 -2.77
CA GLU A 193 9.69 21.83 -3.33
C GLU A 193 10.20 20.91 -2.23
N PHE A 194 10.18 19.61 -2.49
CA PHE A 194 10.74 18.59 -1.59
C PHE A 194 12.27 18.60 -1.70
N ASP A 195 12.95 18.83 -0.57
CA ASP A 195 14.40 18.63 -0.47
C ASP A 195 14.74 17.28 0.17
N GLU A 196 13.71 16.53 0.58
CA GLU A 196 13.77 15.23 1.26
C GLU A 196 14.68 15.23 2.53
N LYS A 197 14.88 16.41 3.12
CA LYS A 197 15.66 16.63 4.36
C LYS A 197 14.86 17.33 5.45
N GLN A 198 14.24 18.45 5.11
CA GLN A 198 13.40 19.26 6.00
C GLN A 198 11.98 19.37 5.48
N ILE A 199 11.79 19.73 4.20
CA ILE A 199 10.49 19.65 3.50
C ILE A 199 10.47 18.31 2.78
N ILE A 200 9.76 17.36 3.35
CA ILE A 200 9.87 15.94 3.01
C ILE A 200 8.55 15.37 2.51
N SER A 201 8.65 14.46 1.56
CA SER A 201 7.57 13.54 1.24
C SER A 201 7.55 12.34 2.20
N SER A 202 6.64 11.39 1.98
CA SER A 202 6.66 10.12 2.71
C SER A 202 7.99 9.37 2.53
N THR A 203 8.66 9.53 1.38
CA THR A 203 9.96 8.91 1.11
C THR A 203 11.07 9.46 2.01
N GLY A 204 11.21 10.79 2.10
CA GLY A 204 12.18 11.44 2.99
C GLY A 204 11.87 11.17 4.47
N CYS A 205 10.58 11.16 4.83
CA CYS A 205 10.14 10.87 6.19
C CYS A 205 10.59 9.50 6.70
N LEU A 206 10.65 8.50 5.81
CA LEU A 206 11.15 7.15 6.13
C LEU A 206 12.69 7.09 6.30
N SER A 207 13.40 8.20 6.04
CA SER A 207 14.87 8.23 5.99
C SER A 207 15.49 9.34 6.82
N LEU A 208 14.73 9.99 7.70
CA LEU A 208 15.26 11.03 8.60
C LEU A 208 16.40 10.45 9.46
N SER A 209 17.48 11.22 9.56
CA SER A 209 18.68 10.83 10.32
C SER A 209 18.61 11.18 11.81
N GLN A 210 17.61 11.97 12.21
CA GLN A 210 17.37 12.37 13.59
C GLN A 210 15.88 12.53 13.86
N VAL A 211 15.48 12.40 15.13
CA VAL A 211 14.12 12.67 15.56
C VAL A 211 13.88 14.19 15.52
N PRO A 212 12.89 14.67 14.74
CA PRO A 212 12.54 16.10 14.77
C PRO A 212 12.03 16.50 16.14
N LYS A 213 12.32 17.73 16.58
CA LYS A 213 11.74 18.26 17.83
C LYS A 213 10.30 18.69 17.59
N LYS A 214 10.08 19.49 16.53
CA LYS A 214 8.76 19.94 16.10
C LYS A 214 8.49 19.44 14.71
N PHE A 215 7.50 18.59 14.57
CA PHE A 215 7.16 17.91 13.34
C PHE A 215 5.75 18.33 12.88
N ILE A 216 5.67 19.04 11.75
CA ILE A 216 4.39 19.36 11.13
C ILE A 216 4.08 18.36 10.02
N VAL A 217 2.84 17.88 10.02
CA VAL A 217 2.30 16.94 9.01
C VAL A 217 1.17 17.64 8.26
N ILE A 218 1.33 17.85 6.95
CA ILE A 218 0.26 18.37 6.07
C ILE A 218 -0.48 17.19 5.48
N GLY A 219 -1.74 17.02 5.91
CA GLY A 219 -2.62 15.89 5.56
C GLY A 219 -2.68 14.84 6.66
N ALA A 220 -3.82 14.72 7.34
CA ALA A 220 -4.11 13.73 8.38
C ALA A 220 -4.81 12.48 7.81
N GLY A 221 -4.44 12.06 6.60
CA GLY A 221 -4.81 10.76 6.03
C GLY A 221 -3.93 9.65 6.55
N VAL A 222 -4.08 8.42 6.00
CA VAL A 222 -3.39 7.19 6.43
C VAL A 222 -1.88 7.40 6.59
N ILE A 223 -1.22 7.94 5.55
CA ILE A 223 0.25 8.13 5.55
C ILE A 223 0.69 9.12 6.63
N GLY A 224 -0.03 10.25 6.76
CA GLY A 224 0.29 11.28 7.75
C GLY A 224 0.12 10.79 9.18
N LEU A 225 -0.95 10.05 9.46
CA LEU A 225 -1.20 9.47 10.77
C LEU A 225 -0.15 8.42 11.13
N GLU A 226 0.19 7.51 10.21
CA GLU A 226 1.19 6.46 10.46
C GLU A 226 2.58 7.04 10.69
N LEU A 227 3.07 7.87 9.76
CA LEU A 227 4.43 8.42 9.86
C LEU A 227 4.55 9.44 11.00
N GLY A 228 3.52 10.24 11.24
CA GLY A 228 3.48 11.11 12.41
C GLY A 228 3.55 10.33 13.72
N SER A 229 2.84 9.17 13.82
CA SER A 229 2.89 8.31 15.00
C SER A 229 4.27 7.68 15.22
N VAL A 230 4.99 7.33 14.16
CA VAL A 230 6.39 6.87 14.29
C VAL A 230 7.22 7.92 15.02
N TRP A 231 7.25 9.15 14.51
CA TRP A 231 8.12 10.18 15.04
C TRP A 231 7.65 10.71 16.40
N GLN A 232 6.34 10.77 16.63
CA GLN A 232 5.78 11.12 17.95
C GLN A 232 6.23 10.12 19.03
N ARG A 233 6.12 8.81 18.78
CA ARG A 233 6.56 7.77 19.71
C ARG A 233 8.07 7.80 19.98
N LEU A 234 8.85 8.30 19.02
CA LEU A 234 10.29 8.51 19.16
C LEU A 234 10.66 9.85 19.85
N GLY A 235 9.69 10.72 20.12
CA GLY A 235 9.88 11.95 20.91
C GLY A 235 9.62 13.27 20.20
N ALA A 236 9.08 13.27 18.97
CA ALA A 236 8.70 14.47 18.25
C ALA A 236 7.39 15.09 18.80
N GLU A 237 7.32 16.42 18.88
CA GLU A 237 6.06 17.15 19.04
C GLU A 237 5.37 17.26 17.69
N VAL A 238 4.22 16.58 17.52
CA VAL A 238 3.53 16.47 16.23
C VAL A 238 2.33 17.40 16.16
N THR A 239 2.26 18.19 15.09
CA THR A 239 1.08 18.98 14.70
C THR A 239 0.62 18.57 13.32
N ALA A 240 -0.60 18.02 13.21
CA ALA A 240 -1.22 17.67 11.94
C ALA A 240 -2.16 18.78 11.46
N ILE A 241 -1.99 19.20 10.21
CA ILE A 241 -2.82 20.21 9.54
C ILE A 241 -3.67 19.48 8.50
N GLU A 242 -4.98 19.55 8.65
CA GLU A 242 -5.92 18.86 7.77
C GLU A 242 -6.96 19.84 7.20
N PHE A 243 -7.12 19.80 5.89
CA PHE A 243 -8.09 20.64 5.19
C PHE A 243 -9.55 20.25 5.51
N LEU A 244 -9.79 18.95 5.69
CA LEU A 244 -11.10 18.43 6.06
C LEU A 244 -11.38 18.61 7.55
N PRO A 245 -12.65 18.56 7.98
CA PRO A 245 -13.02 18.62 9.38
C PRO A 245 -12.74 17.32 10.17
N THR A 246 -12.34 16.25 9.50
CA THR A 246 -12.11 14.90 10.06
C THR A 246 -10.76 14.33 9.60
N ILE A 247 -10.24 13.35 10.31
CA ILE A 247 -8.97 12.67 10.00
C ILE A 247 -9.20 11.25 9.47
N GLY A 248 -8.14 10.59 8.99
CA GLY A 248 -8.16 9.20 8.50
C GLY A 248 -8.37 9.07 7.00
N GLY A 249 -8.74 10.16 6.32
CA GLY A 249 -8.94 10.18 4.87
C GLY A 249 -10.37 9.85 4.44
N VAL A 250 -10.55 9.55 3.14
CA VAL A 250 -11.86 9.28 2.54
C VAL A 250 -12.26 7.82 2.78
N GLY A 251 -13.55 7.59 3.07
CA GLY A 251 -14.13 6.25 3.24
C GLY A 251 -14.03 5.67 4.65
N ILE A 252 -13.42 6.37 5.59
CA ILE A 252 -13.44 5.98 7.00
C ILE A 252 -14.78 6.38 7.65
N ASP A 253 -15.34 5.50 8.48
CA ASP A 253 -16.55 5.79 9.26
C ASP A 253 -16.28 6.94 10.26
N GLY A 254 -17.25 7.84 10.42
CA GLY A 254 -17.12 9.05 11.24
C GLY A 254 -16.85 8.76 12.73
N GLU A 255 -17.43 7.70 13.30
CA GLU A 255 -17.16 7.33 14.69
C GLU A 255 -15.72 6.81 14.85
N VAL A 256 -15.21 6.06 13.86
CA VAL A 256 -13.81 5.58 13.86
C VAL A 256 -12.86 6.77 13.77
N SER A 257 -13.10 7.72 12.84
CA SER A 257 -12.31 8.95 12.71
C SER A 257 -12.24 9.73 14.03
N GLN A 258 -13.38 9.93 14.70
CA GLN A 258 -13.44 10.62 15.99
C GLN A 258 -12.67 9.87 17.09
N MET A 259 -12.77 8.55 17.12
CA MET A 259 -12.05 7.73 18.10
C MET A 259 -10.53 7.82 17.90
N ILE A 260 -10.05 7.72 16.65
CA ILE A 260 -8.62 7.90 16.33
C ILE A 260 -8.15 9.28 16.80
N GLN A 261 -8.89 10.33 16.46
CA GLN A 261 -8.53 11.70 16.87
C GLN A 261 -8.41 11.83 18.39
N LYS A 262 -9.41 11.28 19.12
CA LYS A 262 -9.40 11.31 20.60
C LYS A 262 -8.18 10.62 21.19
N MET A 263 -7.81 9.46 20.62
CA MET A 263 -6.66 8.69 21.09
C MET A 263 -5.34 9.42 20.79
N LEU A 264 -5.16 9.95 19.59
CA LEU A 264 -3.95 10.66 19.23
C LEU A 264 -3.80 11.99 20.01
N VAL A 265 -4.90 12.68 20.33
CA VAL A 265 -4.87 13.83 21.24
C VAL A 265 -4.42 13.43 22.65
N LYS A 266 -4.88 12.29 23.16
CA LYS A 266 -4.40 11.70 24.43
C LYS A 266 -2.88 11.43 24.38
N ASP A 267 -2.37 11.04 23.22
CA ASP A 267 -0.95 10.83 22.95
C ASP A 267 -0.20 12.14 22.57
N SER A 268 -0.76 13.30 22.95
CA SER A 268 -0.17 14.64 22.80
C SER A 268 -0.03 15.13 21.35
N TRP A 269 -0.83 14.62 20.41
CA TRP A 269 -0.92 15.21 19.09
C TRP A 269 -1.70 16.52 19.10
N ASN A 270 -1.26 17.49 18.29
CA ASN A 270 -2.00 18.69 17.97
C ASN A 270 -2.66 18.58 16.60
N PHE A 271 -3.96 18.91 16.51
CA PHE A 271 -4.70 18.91 15.25
C PHE A 271 -5.19 20.29 14.88
N LYS A 272 -4.92 20.72 13.65
CA LYS A 272 -5.48 21.90 12.99
C LYS A 272 -6.42 21.42 11.88
N LEU A 273 -7.66 21.08 12.25
CA LEU A 273 -8.68 20.62 11.30
C LEU A 273 -9.39 21.81 10.63
N GLY A 274 -9.95 21.60 9.43
CA GLY A 274 -10.56 22.67 8.64
C GLY A 274 -9.56 23.79 8.36
N THR A 275 -8.29 23.45 8.19
CA THR A 275 -7.17 24.39 8.10
C THR A 275 -6.36 24.13 6.83
N LYS A 276 -6.11 25.18 6.08
CA LYS A 276 -5.39 25.14 4.81
C LYS A 276 -3.99 25.73 5.00
N VAL A 277 -2.98 25.03 4.54
CA VAL A 277 -1.63 25.59 4.39
C VAL A 277 -1.60 26.48 3.16
N THR A 278 -1.13 27.70 3.32
CA THR A 278 -1.02 28.67 2.23
C THR A 278 0.40 28.78 1.71
N THR A 279 1.39 28.77 2.59
CA THR A 279 2.81 28.78 2.21
C THR A 279 3.64 28.05 3.26
N ALA A 280 4.83 27.60 2.87
CA ALA A 280 5.88 27.24 3.79
C ALA A 280 7.22 27.76 3.25
N ARG A 281 8.08 28.27 4.14
CA ARG A 281 9.39 28.82 3.77
C ARG A 281 10.44 28.44 4.81
N LYS A 282 11.65 28.20 4.36
CA LYS A 282 12.79 27.99 5.25
C LYS A 282 13.27 29.32 5.82
N GLN A 283 13.57 29.29 7.11
CA GLN A 283 14.15 30.45 7.83
C GLN A 283 15.23 29.95 8.80
N GLY A 284 16.49 29.99 8.35
CA GLY A 284 17.60 29.35 9.06
C GLY A 284 17.45 27.85 9.10
N ASN A 285 17.42 27.26 10.27
CA ASN A 285 17.21 25.83 10.48
C ASN A 285 15.73 25.44 10.63
N ASP A 286 14.84 26.41 10.69
CA ASP A 286 13.41 26.20 10.89
C ASP A 286 12.64 26.37 9.58
N ILE A 287 11.41 25.86 9.58
CA ILE A 287 10.41 26.06 8.53
C ILE A 287 9.25 26.83 9.15
N ILE A 288 8.87 27.92 8.52
CA ILE A 288 7.68 28.69 8.87
C ILE A 288 6.55 28.27 7.95
N VAL A 289 5.46 27.76 8.53
CA VAL A 289 4.27 27.29 7.82
C VAL A 289 3.12 28.23 8.09
N SER A 290 2.65 28.93 7.07
CA SER A 290 1.50 29.84 7.18
C SER A 290 0.21 29.07 6.88
N VAL A 291 -0.77 29.22 7.75
CA VAL A 291 -2.06 28.52 7.67
C VAL A 291 -3.23 29.50 7.78
N GLU A 292 -4.37 29.11 7.22
CA GLU A 292 -5.62 29.83 7.36
C GLU A 292 -6.79 28.86 7.58
N ASN A 293 -7.80 29.30 8.31
CA ASN A 293 -9.01 28.51 8.50
C ASN A 293 -9.84 28.47 7.21
N VAL A 294 -10.32 27.29 6.80
CA VAL A 294 -11.05 27.10 5.54
C VAL A 294 -12.38 27.86 5.52
N LYS A 295 -13.07 27.94 6.67
CA LYS A 295 -14.37 28.63 6.79
C LYS A 295 -14.22 30.15 7.06
N ASP A 296 -13.09 30.56 7.65
CA ASP A 296 -12.81 31.95 8.01
C ASP A 296 -11.37 32.31 7.65
N PRO A 297 -11.09 32.70 6.39
CA PRO A 297 -9.73 33.01 5.93
C PRO A 297 -9.06 34.23 6.63
N SER A 298 -9.79 34.98 7.46
CA SER A 298 -9.20 36.05 8.29
C SER A 298 -8.39 35.48 9.46
N LYS A 299 -8.69 34.24 9.89
CA LYS A 299 -7.96 33.52 10.94
C LYS A 299 -6.71 32.89 10.35
N LYS A 300 -5.62 33.61 10.42
CA LYS A 300 -4.29 33.19 9.94
C LYS A 300 -3.36 32.97 11.13
N GLU A 301 -2.46 32.02 10.96
CA GLU A 301 -1.44 31.68 11.97
C GLU A 301 -0.15 31.28 11.27
N GLU A 302 0.99 31.51 11.89
CA GLU A 302 2.27 30.96 11.51
C GLU A 302 2.73 29.92 12.52
N LEU A 303 3.09 28.74 12.03
CA LEU A 303 3.62 27.63 12.82
C LEU A 303 5.08 27.43 12.45
N THR A 304 5.88 26.99 13.43
CA THR A 304 7.31 26.72 13.21
C THR A 304 7.62 25.26 13.47
N CYS A 305 8.41 24.65 12.60
CA CYS A 305 8.91 23.28 12.76
C CYS A 305 10.33 23.13 12.22
N ASP A 306 10.99 22.05 12.59
CA ASP A 306 12.31 21.65 12.06
C ASP A 306 12.20 20.56 10.99
N ALA A 307 11.04 19.90 10.87
CA ALA A 307 10.71 19.03 9.74
C ALA A 307 9.21 19.19 9.35
N LEU A 308 8.95 19.20 8.04
CA LEU A 308 7.62 19.36 7.45
C LEU A 308 7.33 18.17 6.51
N LEU A 309 6.44 17.30 6.91
CA LEU A 309 5.94 16.20 6.06
C LEU A 309 4.74 16.67 5.23
N VAL A 310 4.82 16.50 3.93
CA VAL A 310 3.72 16.77 3.01
C VAL A 310 3.16 15.43 2.49
N CYS A 311 1.93 15.11 2.88
CA CYS A 311 1.24 13.86 2.52
C CYS A 311 -0.23 14.08 2.15
N VAL A 312 -0.45 14.96 1.16
CA VAL A 312 -1.77 15.37 0.66
C VAL A 312 -2.33 14.44 -0.42
N GLY A 313 -1.87 13.22 -0.45
CA GLY A 313 -2.31 12.17 -1.35
C GLY A 313 -1.27 11.76 -2.38
N ARG A 314 -1.71 10.90 -3.30
CA ARG A 314 -0.90 10.34 -4.39
C ARG A 314 -1.63 10.53 -5.72
N ARG A 315 -0.89 10.57 -6.82
CA ARG A 315 -1.44 10.64 -8.16
C ARG A 315 -0.91 9.48 -9.02
N PRO A 316 -1.68 9.02 -10.03
CA PRO A 316 -1.22 7.97 -10.95
C PRO A 316 0.08 8.36 -11.66
N TYR A 317 0.98 7.39 -11.81
CA TYR A 317 2.18 7.56 -12.64
C TYR A 317 1.92 7.02 -14.03
N THR A 318 1.50 7.90 -14.96
CA THR A 318 1.07 7.56 -16.32
C THR A 318 1.78 8.40 -17.39
N THR A 319 2.88 9.06 -17.04
CA THR A 319 3.64 9.93 -17.94
C THR A 319 4.66 9.14 -18.76
N ASN A 320 4.89 9.60 -20.00
CA ASN A 320 5.91 9.05 -20.93
C ASN A 320 5.73 7.56 -21.28
N LEU A 321 4.51 7.03 -21.19
CA LEU A 321 4.21 5.64 -21.52
C LEU A 321 3.87 5.41 -23.01
N GLY A 322 3.67 6.48 -23.80
CA GLY A 322 3.25 6.40 -25.20
C GLY A 322 1.75 6.15 -25.38
N LEU A 323 0.94 6.55 -24.42
CA LEU A 323 -0.51 6.31 -24.41
C LEU A 323 -1.24 7.12 -25.46
N GLU A 324 -0.83 8.38 -25.65
CA GLU A 324 -1.43 9.35 -26.55
C GLU A 324 -1.35 8.87 -28.02
N ASP A 325 -0.21 8.30 -28.41
CA ASP A 325 0.03 7.76 -29.75
C ASP A 325 -0.89 6.57 -30.10
N LEU A 326 -1.49 5.95 -29.06
CA LEU A 326 -2.38 4.78 -29.15
C LEU A 326 -3.85 5.14 -28.91
N GLY A 327 -4.18 6.42 -28.74
CA GLY A 327 -5.52 6.88 -28.43
C GLY A 327 -6.02 6.48 -27.03
N ILE A 328 -5.11 6.17 -26.10
CA ILE A 328 -5.45 5.88 -24.71
C ILE A 328 -5.46 7.20 -23.94
N GLU A 329 -6.64 7.76 -23.77
CA GLU A 329 -6.84 9.00 -23.02
C GLU A 329 -6.85 8.71 -21.51
N ARG A 330 -6.38 9.69 -20.72
CA ARG A 330 -6.43 9.66 -19.26
C ARG A 330 -7.65 10.44 -18.78
N ASP A 331 -8.23 10.02 -17.65
CA ASP A 331 -9.28 10.79 -17.01
C ASP A 331 -8.75 12.10 -16.37
N GLU A 332 -9.65 12.91 -15.82
CA GLU A 332 -9.32 14.18 -15.15
C GLU A 332 -8.34 14.05 -13.98
N LYS A 333 -8.24 12.85 -13.39
CA LYS A 333 -7.30 12.53 -12.31
C LYS A 333 -6.00 11.89 -12.82
N GLY A 334 -5.81 11.80 -14.14
CA GLY A 334 -4.63 11.23 -14.76
C GLY A 334 -4.60 9.69 -14.77
N ARG A 335 -5.73 9.01 -14.51
CA ARG A 335 -5.85 7.56 -14.48
C ARG A 335 -6.15 7.03 -15.87
N ILE A 336 -5.76 5.79 -16.12
CA ILE A 336 -6.05 5.06 -17.36
C ILE A 336 -7.44 4.42 -17.22
N PRO A 337 -8.44 4.79 -18.05
CA PRO A 337 -9.73 4.14 -18.07
C PRO A 337 -9.60 2.68 -18.56
N VAL A 338 -10.26 1.76 -17.86
CA VAL A 338 -10.34 0.35 -18.21
C VAL A 338 -11.77 -0.16 -18.10
N ASN A 339 -12.07 -1.23 -18.84
CA ASN A 339 -13.32 -1.95 -18.69
C ASN A 339 -13.27 -2.95 -17.51
N ASN A 340 -14.33 -3.73 -17.31
CA ASN A 340 -14.43 -4.74 -16.25
C ASN A 340 -13.47 -5.94 -16.41
N ARG A 341 -12.69 -5.99 -17.51
CA ARG A 341 -11.61 -6.96 -17.74
C ARG A 341 -10.22 -6.31 -17.67
N PHE A 342 -10.12 -5.10 -17.12
CA PHE A 342 -8.90 -4.28 -17.04
C PHE A 342 -8.29 -3.89 -18.40
N GLN A 343 -9.02 -4.05 -19.50
CA GLN A 343 -8.59 -3.65 -20.84
C GLN A 343 -8.79 -2.15 -21.03
N THR A 344 -7.83 -1.50 -21.67
CA THR A 344 -7.97 -0.15 -22.23
C THR A 344 -8.80 -0.17 -23.53
N VAL A 345 -8.88 0.95 -24.22
CA VAL A 345 -9.47 1.00 -25.57
C VAL A 345 -8.69 0.18 -26.59
N VAL A 346 -7.44 -0.19 -26.30
CA VAL A 346 -6.61 -1.09 -27.12
C VAL A 346 -6.69 -2.51 -26.53
N PRO A 347 -7.26 -3.50 -27.24
CA PRO A 347 -7.58 -4.82 -26.68
C PRO A 347 -6.40 -5.62 -26.11
N SER A 348 -5.17 -5.37 -26.61
CA SER A 348 -3.95 -6.02 -26.11
C SER A 348 -3.30 -5.31 -24.93
N ILE A 349 -3.83 -4.13 -24.51
CA ILE A 349 -3.25 -3.31 -23.46
C ILE A 349 -4.21 -3.24 -22.27
N TYR A 350 -3.70 -3.61 -21.11
CA TYR A 350 -4.39 -3.64 -19.83
C TYR A 350 -3.72 -2.65 -18.86
N ALA A 351 -4.44 -2.22 -17.82
CA ALA A 351 -3.87 -1.43 -16.75
C ALA A 351 -4.43 -1.86 -15.39
N ILE A 352 -3.59 -1.83 -14.34
CA ILE A 352 -3.92 -2.29 -12.98
C ILE A 352 -3.29 -1.40 -11.92
N GLY A 353 -3.77 -1.51 -10.69
CA GLY A 353 -3.21 -0.85 -9.51
C GLY A 353 -3.53 0.63 -9.45
N ASP A 354 -2.57 1.42 -8.92
CA ASP A 354 -2.79 2.84 -8.64
C ASP A 354 -2.97 3.71 -9.89
N CYS A 355 -2.61 3.22 -11.06
CA CYS A 355 -2.76 3.97 -12.32
C CYS A 355 -4.18 3.91 -12.91
N ILE A 356 -5.10 3.15 -12.31
CA ILE A 356 -6.52 3.05 -12.70
C ILE A 356 -7.45 3.56 -11.59
N HIS A 357 -8.76 3.47 -11.82
CA HIS A 357 -9.77 3.80 -10.81
C HIS A 357 -9.72 2.84 -9.61
N GLY A 358 -10.10 3.33 -8.43
CA GLY A 358 -10.18 2.57 -7.18
C GLY A 358 -9.20 3.07 -6.13
N PRO A 359 -9.16 2.47 -4.93
CA PRO A 359 -8.23 2.82 -3.88
C PRO A 359 -6.79 2.46 -4.27
N MET A 360 -5.83 3.30 -3.87
CA MET A 360 -4.39 3.06 -4.12
C MET A 360 -3.83 2.16 -3.02
N LEU A 361 -4.09 0.84 -3.15
CA LEU A 361 -3.72 -0.19 -2.18
C LEU A 361 -2.92 -1.31 -2.85
N ALA A 362 -1.89 -1.79 -2.16
CA ALA A 362 -1.00 -2.82 -2.68
C ALA A 362 -1.74 -4.14 -2.96
N HIS A 363 -2.56 -4.62 -2.01
CA HIS A 363 -3.33 -5.86 -2.14
C HIS A 363 -4.39 -5.78 -3.25
N LYS A 364 -5.06 -4.63 -3.44
CA LYS A 364 -5.94 -4.40 -4.60
C LYS A 364 -5.16 -4.59 -5.91
N ALA A 365 -3.97 -4.00 -6.02
CA ALA A 365 -3.15 -4.11 -7.22
C ALA A 365 -2.66 -5.55 -7.46
N GLU A 366 -2.35 -6.30 -6.40
CA GLU A 366 -1.97 -7.72 -6.46
C GLU A 366 -3.10 -8.59 -6.99
N ASP A 367 -4.32 -8.44 -6.45
CA ASP A 367 -5.50 -9.17 -6.89
C ASP A 367 -5.87 -8.80 -8.33
N GLU A 368 -5.88 -7.52 -8.69
CA GLU A 368 -6.07 -7.08 -10.07
C GLU A 368 -5.02 -7.68 -11.02
N GLY A 369 -3.77 -7.84 -10.57
CA GLY A 369 -2.71 -8.49 -11.31
C GLY A 369 -3.01 -9.96 -11.59
N VAL A 370 -3.45 -10.70 -10.58
CA VAL A 370 -3.83 -12.13 -10.71
C VAL A 370 -4.99 -12.30 -11.68
N ILE A 371 -6.12 -11.61 -11.41
CA ILE A 371 -7.35 -11.79 -12.20
C ILE A 371 -7.23 -11.28 -13.63
N THR A 372 -6.44 -10.21 -13.87
CA THR A 372 -6.17 -9.73 -15.24
C THR A 372 -5.42 -10.78 -16.04
N VAL A 373 -4.39 -11.38 -15.47
CA VAL A 373 -3.61 -12.44 -16.14
C VAL A 373 -4.43 -13.70 -16.36
N GLU A 374 -5.26 -14.10 -15.40
CA GLU A 374 -6.22 -15.19 -15.58
C GLU A 374 -7.23 -14.90 -16.70
N GLY A 375 -7.70 -13.64 -16.76
CA GLY A 375 -8.58 -13.19 -17.83
C GLY A 375 -7.92 -13.20 -19.21
N ILE A 376 -6.63 -12.85 -19.32
CA ILE A 376 -5.83 -13.00 -20.56
C ILE A 376 -5.73 -14.45 -20.98
N ALA A 377 -5.60 -15.38 -20.02
CA ALA A 377 -5.58 -16.82 -20.27
C ALA A 377 -6.96 -17.43 -20.57
N GLY A 378 -8.04 -16.64 -20.62
CA GLY A 378 -9.41 -17.08 -20.91
C GLY A 378 -10.24 -17.40 -19.68
N GLY A 379 -9.74 -17.12 -18.48
CA GLY A 379 -10.47 -17.29 -17.21
C GLY A 379 -11.49 -16.21 -16.94
N ALA A 380 -12.23 -16.38 -15.83
CA ALA A 380 -13.15 -15.38 -15.31
C ALA A 380 -12.37 -14.18 -14.71
N VAL A 381 -12.99 -13.01 -14.81
CA VAL A 381 -12.48 -11.78 -14.18
C VAL A 381 -13.55 -11.26 -13.24
N HIS A 382 -13.25 -11.25 -11.95
CA HIS A 382 -14.17 -10.75 -10.92
C HIS A 382 -13.39 -10.09 -9.78
N ILE A 383 -13.81 -8.90 -9.39
CA ILE A 383 -13.41 -8.23 -8.16
C ILE A 383 -14.60 -7.40 -7.66
N ASP A 384 -14.95 -7.53 -6.38
CA ASP A 384 -15.88 -6.63 -5.71
C ASP A 384 -15.08 -5.58 -4.92
N TYR A 385 -15.05 -4.35 -5.41
CA TYR A 385 -14.35 -3.25 -4.73
C TYR A 385 -14.96 -2.90 -3.36
N ASN A 386 -16.20 -3.29 -3.07
CA ASN A 386 -16.77 -3.14 -1.73
C ASN A 386 -16.15 -4.14 -0.74
N CYS A 387 -15.51 -5.20 -1.21
CA CYS A 387 -14.82 -6.19 -0.40
C CYS A 387 -13.30 -5.97 -0.31
N VAL A 388 -12.78 -4.85 -0.82
CA VAL A 388 -11.36 -4.48 -0.67
C VAL A 388 -11.15 -3.77 0.67
N PRO A 389 -10.43 -4.39 1.63
CA PRO A 389 -10.25 -3.80 2.96
C PRO A 389 -9.24 -2.66 2.96
N SER A 390 -9.33 -1.81 3.97
CA SER A 390 -8.34 -0.77 4.27
C SER A 390 -7.85 -0.91 5.71
N VAL A 391 -6.58 -0.61 5.94
CA VAL A 391 -5.97 -0.68 7.27
C VAL A 391 -5.10 0.55 7.52
N ILE A 392 -5.17 1.10 8.75
CA ILE A 392 -4.21 2.07 9.27
C ILE A 392 -3.49 1.40 10.45
N TYR A 393 -2.16 1.32 10.35
CA TYR A 393 -1.32 0.63 11.34
C TYR A 393 -0.91 1.57 12.48
N LEU A 394 -1.91 2.15 13.14
CA LEU A 394 -1.74 2.84 14.42
C LEU A 394 -1.63 1.83 15.57
N HIS A 395 -1.74 2.28 16.80
CA HIS A 395 -1.93 1.42 17.95
C HIS A 395 -2.97 2.06 18.88
N PRO A 396 -4.17 1.43 18.99
CA PRO A 396 -4.65 0.26 18.24
C PRO A 396 -4.77 0.50 16.74
N GLU A 397 -4.79 -0.60 15.97
CA GLU A 397 -4.97 -0.58 14.52
C GLU A 397 -6.40 -0.21 14.15
N VAL A 398 -6.57 0.27 12.92
CA VAL A 398 -7.89 0.54 12.34
C VAL A 398 -8.04 -0.30 11.08
N GLY A 399 -9.15 -1.03 10.98
CA GLY A 399 -9.50 -1.81 9.78
C GLY A 399 -10.93 -1.53 9.36
N TRP A 400 -11.18 -1.42 8.06
CA TRP A 400 -12.55 -1.35 7.55
C TRP A 400 -12.68 -1.98 6.18
N VAL A 401 -13.90 -2.40 5.86
CA VAL A 401 -14.30 -2.92 4.56
C VAL A 401 -15.77 -2.55 4.31
N GLY A 402 -16.13 -2.32 3.06
CA GLY A 402 -17.49 -1.95 2.66
C GLY A 402 -17.82 -0.49 2.92
N LYS A 403 -19.10 -0.21 3.11
CA LYS A 403 -19.66 1.14 3.21
C LYS A 403 -19.59 1.69 4.63
N SER A 404 -19.33 2.99 4.76
CA SER A 404 -19.50 3.74 6.01
C SER A 404 -20.99 4.09 6.25
N GLU A 405 -21.31 4.53 7.46
CA GLU A 405 -22.66 5.07 7.73
C GLU A 405 -22.99 6.26 6.84
N GLU A 406 -22.01 7.10 6.57
CA GLU A 406 -22.14 8.26 5.71
C GLU A 406 -22.46 7.87 4.27
N ASP A 407 -21.84 6.81 3.76
CA ASP A 407 -22.12 6.27 2.43
C ASP A 407 -23.54 5.72 2.35
N LEU A 408 -23.97 4.92 3.34
CA LEU A 408 -25.32 4.36 3.39
C LEU A 408 -26.39 5.44 3.49
N LYS A 409 -26.18 6.46 4.31
CA LYS A 409 -27.07 7.63 4.43
C LYS A 409 -27.18 8.39 3.11
N LYS A 410 -26.07 8.60 2.44
CA LYS A 410 -26.02 9.28 1.14
C LYS A 410 -26.73 8.51 0.03
N GLU A 411 -26.63 7.18 0.06
CA GLU A 411 -27.27 6.27 -0.89
C GLU A 411 -28.74 5.98 -0.54
N GLY A 412 -29.22 6.41 0.62
CA GLY A 412 -30.59 6.16 1.08
C GLY A 412 -30.86 4.70 1.44
N ILE A 413 -29.83 3.93 1.78
CA ILE A 413 -29.94 2.52 2.17
C ILE A 413 -30.30 2.45 3.66
N GLU A 414 -31.38 1.74 3.99
CA GLU A 414 -31.76 1.46 5.39
C GLU A 414 -30.88 0.34 5.95
N TYR A 415 -30.32 0.55 7.14
CA TYR A 415 -29.39 -0.37 7.78
C TYR A 415 -29.63 -0.52 9.28
N LYS A 416 -29.07 -1.60 9.84
CA LYS A 416 -28.94 -1.87 11.27
C LYS A 416 -27.50 -1.69 11.68
N ILE A 417 -27.27 -1.27 12.92
CA ILE A 417 -25.95 -1.12 13.52
C ILE A 417 -25.78 -2.16 14.60
N GLY A 418 -24.70 -2.94 14.54
CA GLY A 418 -24.19 -3.72 15.67
C GLY A 418 -22.87 -3.15 16.12
N LYS A 419 -22.69 -2.95 17.41
CA LYS A 419 -21.46 -2.40 17.98
C LYS A 419 -21.08 -3.14 19.23
N PHE A 420 -19.78 -3.44 19.36
CA PHE A 420 -19.22 -4.06 20.53
C PHE A 420 -17.97 -3.31 20.99
N PRO A 421 -17.93 -2.79 22.23
CA PRO A 421 -16.77 -2.09 22.76
C PRO A 421 -15.67 -3.10 23.09
N TYR A 422 -14.44 -2.80 22.66
CA TYR A 422 -13.31 -3.73 22.84
C TYR A 422 -12.96 -3.97 24.32
N LEU A 423 -13.30 -3.00 25.18
CA LEU A 423 -13.22 -3.13 26.65
C LEU A 423 -13.97 -4.37 27.18
N ALA A 424 -15.02 -4.84 26.52
CA ALA A 424 -15.78 -6.02 26.94
C ALA A 424 -15.16 -7.35 26.46
N ASN A 425 -14.21 -7.32 25.54
CA ASN A 425 -13.54 -8.52 25.01
C ASN A 425 -12.58 -9.11 26.05
N SER A 426 -12.70 -10.42 26.32
CA SER A 426 -11.89 -11.12 27.32
C SER A 426 -10.39 -11.12 26.97
N ARG A 427 -10.04 -11.36 25.71
CA ARG A 427 -8.64 -11.37 25.25
C ARG A 427 -8.02 -9.97 25.32
N ALA A 428 -8.77 -8.93 24.96
CA ALA A 428 -8.33 -7.55 25.11
C ALA A 428 -8.00 -7.19 26.55
N LYS A 429 -8.82 -7.66 27.52
CA LYS A 429 -8.54 -7.49 28.96
C LYS A 429 -7.27 -8.21 29.38
N THR A 430 -7.04 -9.44 28.94
CA THR A 430 -5.81 -10.19 29.30
C THR A 430 -4.55 -9.50 28.76
N ASN A 431 -4.65 -8.83 27.63
CA ASN A 431 -3.53 -8.11 27.02
C ASN A 431 -3.43 -6.64 27.49
N ALA A 432 -4.40 -6.15 28.28
CA ALA A 432 -4.53 -4.74 28.65
C ALA A 432 -4.56 -3.79 27.43
N GLU A 433 -5.22 -4.22 26.35
CA GLU A 433 -5.39 -3.53 25.07
C GLU A 433 -6.88 -3.36 24.77
N THR A 434 -7.56 -2.58 25.60
CA THR A 434 -9.03 -2.52 25.66
C THR A 434 -9.63 -1.32 24.92
N GLU A 435 -8.80 -0.48 24.29
CA GLU A 435 -9.29 0.70 23.58
C GLU A 435 -9.90 0.31 22.22
N GLY A 436 -11.04 0.93 21.88
CA GLY A 436 -11.70 0.81 20.60
C GLY A 436 -13.02 0.04 20.62
N PHE A 437 -13.45 -0.34 19.43
CA PHE A 437 -14.71 -1.06 19.19
C PHE A 437 -14.72 -1.76 17.83
N VAL A 438 -15.66 -2.68 17.65
CA VAL A 438 -16.06 -3.25 16.36
C VAL A 438 -17.48 -2.78 16.04
N LYS A 439 -17.71 -2.29 14.81
CA LYS A 439 -18.99 -1.79 14.31
C LYS A 439 -19.35 -2.52 13.01
N ILE A 440 -20.58 -3.02 12.94
CA ILE A 440 -21.16 -3.70 11.78
C ILE A 440 -22.32 -2.86 11.27
N LEU A 441 -22.40 -2.73 9.96
CA LEU A 441 -23.53 -2.16 9.24
C LEU A 441 -24.16 -3.27 8.41
N ALA A 442 -25.40 -3.64 8.71
CA ALA A 442 -26.13 -4.68 7.99
C ALA A 442 -27.42 -4.11 7.35
N ASP A 443 -27.76 -4.59 6.18
CA ASP A 443 -29.02 -4.20 5.51
C ASP A 443 -30.22 -4.51 6.40
N LYS A 444 -31.14 -3.57 6.51
CA LYS A 444 -32.27 -3.66 7.42
C LYS A 444 -33.20 -4.84 7.09
N ASN A 445 -33.37 -5.14 5.82
CA ASN A 445 -34.35 -6.11 5.33
C ASN A 445 -33.73 -7.50 5.11
N THR A 446 -32.55 -7.54 4.51
CA THR A 446 -31.89 -8.80 4.13
C THR A 446 -30.88 -9.29 5.14
N ASP A 447 -30.51 -8.47 6.11
CA ASP A 447 -29.47 -8.71 7.10
C ASP A 447 -28.04 -8.86 6.50
N LYS A 448 -27.86 -8.67 5.18
CA LYS A 448 -26.55 -8.73 4.53
C LYS A 448 -25.61 -7.71 5.12
N ILE A 449 -24.37 -8.11 5.41
CA ILE A 449 -23.33 -7.20 5.89
C ILE A 449 -22.93 -6.24 4.77
N LEU A 450 -23.05 -4.94 5.03
CA LEU A 450 -22.76 -3.86 4.09
C LEU A 450 -21.44 -3.15 4.38
N GLY A 451 -21.01 -3.18 5.63
CA GLY A 451 -19.75 -2.57 6.05
C GLY A 451 -19.34 -3.00 7.46
N VAL A 452 -18.04 -3.06 7.66
CA VAL A 452 -17.41 -3.41 8.94
C VAL A 452 -16.30 -2.42 9.24
N HIS A 453 -16.28 -1.89 10.46
CA HIS A 453 -15.33 -0.88 10.90
C HIS A 453 -14.79 -1.29 12.28
N MET A 454 -13.47 -1.40 12.38
CA MET A 454 -12.79 -1.85 13.58
C MET A 454 -11.71 -0.85 13.98
N ILE A 455 -11.65 -0.54 15.27
CA ILE A 455 -10.51 0.11 15.90
C ILE A 455 -10.16 -0.72 17.13
N CYS A 456 -9.11 -1.52 17.03
CA CYS A 456 -8.74 -2.50 18.06
C CYS A 456 -7.36 -3.10 17.78
N SER A 457 -6.81 -3.84 18.73
CA SER A 457 -5.60 -4.63 18.49
C SER A 457 -5.83 -5.63 17.36
N CYS A 458 -4.87 -5.76 16.48
CA CYS A 458 -4.89 -6.69 15.35
C CYS A 458 -6.06 -6.45 14.36
N ALA A 459 -6.57 -5.22 14.22
CA ALA A 459 -7.66 -4.93 13.28
C ALA A 459 -7.29 -5.29 11.83
N GLY A 460 -6.00 -5.13 11.46
CA GLY A 460 -5.48 -5.52 10.16
C GLY A 460 -5.60 -7.01 9.84
N GLU A 461 -5.54 -7.87 10.88
CA GLU A 461 -5.74 -9.31 10.74
C GLU A 461 -7.24 -9.67 10.82
N LEU A 462 -7.97 -9.07 11.75
CA LEU A 462 -9.39 -9.37 12.00
C LEU A 462 -10.31 -8.96 10.84
N ILE A 463 -9.99 -7.87 10.14
CA ILE A 463 -10.82 -7.38 9.02
C ILE A 463 -10.95 -8.41 7.89
N ASN A 464 -9.99 -9.33 7.75
CA ASN A 464 -10.03 -10.34 6.69
C ASN A 464 -11.15 -11.37 6.88
N GLU A 465 -11.56 -11.65 8.10
CA GLU A 465 -12.76 -12.45 8.37
C GLU A 465 -14.03 -11.74 7.85
N ALA A 466 -14.13 -10.44 8.07
CA ALA A 466 -15.23 -9.63 7.54
C ALA A 466 -15.22 -9.58 6.02
N VAL A 467 -14.05 -9.45 5.38
CA VAL A 467 -13.90 -9.52 3.92
C VAL A 467 -14.43 -10.85 3.40
N LEU A 468 -14.00 -11.96 3.98
CA LEU A 468 -14.46 -13.29 3.58
C LEU A 468 -15.98 -13.44 3.72
N ALA A 469 -16.54 -12.99 4.85
CA ALA A 469 -17.99 -13.02 5.06
C ALA A 469 -18.74 -12.19 4.01
N MET A 470 -18.26 -10.99 3.70
CA MET A 470 -18.89 -10.11 2.70
C MET A 470 -18.78 -10.66 1.28
N GLU A 471 -17.64 -11.23 0.88
CA GLU A 471 -17.45 -11.87 -0.43
C GLU A 471 -18.44 -13.03 -0.65
N TYR A 472 -18.73 -13.80 0.40
CA TYR A 472 -19.73 -14.87 0.36
C TYR A 472 -21.18 -14.36 0.56
N GLY A 473 -21.40 -13.04 0.72
CA GLY A 473 -22.70 -12.44 0.89
C GLY A 473 -23.37 -12.79 2.20
N ALA A 474 -22.59 -13.04 3.26
CA ALA A 474 -23.08 -13.42 4.57
C ALA A 474 -23.97 -12.34 5.21
N SER A 475 -24.94 -12.80 6.00
CA SER A 475 -25.73 -11.97 6.89
C SER A 475 -25.03 -11.79 8.25
N ALA A 476 -25.48 -10.80 9.04
CA ALA A 476 -25.02 -10.65 10.42
C ALA A 476 -25.39 -11.91 11.25
N GLU A 477 -26.53 -12.56 10.96
CA GLU A 477 -26.93 -13.82 11.59
C GLU A 477 -25.92 -14.94 11.36
N ASP A 478 -25.39 -15.11 10.13
CA ASP A 478 -24.44 -16.16 9.79
C ASP A 478 -23.17 -16.06 10.66
N VAL A 479 -22.61 -14.86 10.79
CA VAL A 479 -21.43 -14.61 11.64
C VAL A 479 -21.79 -14.78 13.12
N ALA A 480 -22.92 -14.25 13.58
CA ALA A 480 -23.39 -14.36 14.95
C ALA A 480 -23.54 -15.81 15.41
N ARG A 481 -23.92 -16.72 14.51
CA ARG A 481 -24.09 -18.16 14.79
C ARG A 481 -22.83 -18.98 14.58
N THR A 482 -21.79 -18.42 13.96
CA THR A 482 -20.51 -19.09 13.75
C THR A 482 -19.77 -19.22 15.08
N CYS A 483 -19.23 -20.42 15.40
CA CYS A 483 -18.45 -20.65 16.60
C CYS A 483 -17.09 -19.96 16.49
N HIS A 484 -16.77 -19.10 17.45
CA HIS A 484 -15.46 -18.47 17.57
C HIS A 484 -14.70 -19.09 18.74
N ALA A 485 -13.40 -19.22 18.60
CA ALA A 485 -12.54 -19.71 19.66
C ALA A 485 -12.48 -18.72 20.84
N HIS A 486 -12.43 -19.25 22.08
CA HIS A 486 -12.35 -18.46 23.31
C HIS A 486 -11.03 -18.72 24.06
N PRO A 487 -10.34 -17.68 24.61
CA PRO A 487 -10.56 -16.26 24.38
C PRO A 487 -9.79 -15.75 23.15
N THR A 488 -10.45 -15.01 22.28
CA THR A 488 -9.84 -14.40 21.09
C THR A 488 -10.32 -12.97 20.87
N PHE A 489 -9.55 -12.19 20.10
CA PHE A 489 -9.98 -10.89 19.65
C PHE A 489 -11.15 -10.96 18.65
N ALA A 490 -11.23 -12.02 17.85
CA ALA A 490 -12.28 -12.25 16.86
C ALA A 490 -13.69 -12.35 17.47
N GLU A 491 -13.81 -12.74 18.76
CA GLU A 491 -15.10 -12.73 19.44
C GLU A 491 -15.77 -11.34 19.46
N ALA A 492 -14.97 -10.24 19.37
CA ALA A 492 -15.53 -8.89 19.25
C ALA A 492 -16.30 -8.69 17.93
N PHE A 493 -15.85 -9.32 16.85
CA PHE A 493 -16.58 -9.29 15.57
C PHE A 493 -17.89 -10.08 15.66
N LYS A 494 -17.87 -11.28 16.27
CA LYS A 494 -19.08 -12.06 16.55
C LYS A 494 -20.07 -11.29 17.40
N GLU A 495 -19.63 -10.67 18.51
CA GLU A 495 -20.50 -9.92 19.43
C GLU A 495 -21.13 -8.69 18.74
N ALA A 496 -20.40 -8.01 17.88
CA ALA A 496 -20.95 -6.93 17.07
C ALA A 496 -22.01 -7.42 16.07
N ASN A 497 -21.83 -8.61 15.48
CA ASN A 497 -22.86 -9.24 14.63
C ASN A 497 -24.06 -9.72 15.44
N LEU A 498 -23.87 -10.24 16.67
CA LEU A 498 -24.97 -10.52 17.60
C LEU A 498 -25.78 -9.25 17.88
N ALA A 499 -25.10 -8.12 18.11
CA ALA A 499 -25.76 -6.83 18.35
C ALA A 499 -26.55 -6.34 17.12
N ALA A 500 -26.01 -6.54 15.90
CA ALA A 500 -26.70 -6.16 14.66
C ALA A 500 -27.96 -7.02 14.44
N TYR A 501 -27.89 -8.33 14.67
CA TYR A 501 -28.98 -9.25 14.41
C TYR A 501 -30.02 -9.30 15.56
N PHE A 502 -29.58 -9.51 16.80
CA PHE A 502 -30.48 -9.64 17.96
C PHE A 502 -30.76 -8.33 18.70
N GLY A 503 -30.14 -7.21 18.29
CA GLY A 503 -30.29 -5.90 18.91
C GLY A 503 -29.41 -5.66 20.14
N LYS A 504 -28.64 -6.66 20.61
CA LYS A 504 -27.69 -6.56 21.71
C LYS A 504 -26.64 -7.67 21.66
N PRO A 505 -25.42 -7.43 22.12
CA PRO A 505 -24.40 -8.47 22.32
C PRO A 505 -24.73 -9.31 23.55
N ILE A 506 -24.03 -10.43 23.76
CA ILE A 506 -24.18 -11.27 24.95
C ILE A 506 -23.29 -10.78 26.09
N ASN A 507 -22.06 -10.40 25.79
CA ASN A 507 -21.05 -10.10 26.78
C ASN A 507 -20.92 -8.60 27.13
N PHE A 508 -21.94 -7.80 26.78
CA PHE A 508 -21.97 -6.36 27.11
C PHE A 508 -23.41 -5.82 27.28
#